data_dd6fef25b4d9de5afe538e83c57b9b0c
#
_entry.id   dd6fef25b4d9de5afe538e83c57b9b0c
#
_cell.length_a   1.000
_cell.length_b   1.000
_cell.length_c   1.000
_cell.angle_alpha   90.00
_cell.angle_beta   90.00
_cell.angle_gamma   90.00
#
_symmetry.space_group_name_H-M   'P 1'
#
loop_
_entity.id
_entity.type
_entity.pdbx_description
1 polymer ?
#
loop_
_entity_poly.entity_id
_entity_poly.type
_entity_poly.pdbx_seq_one_letter_code
_entity_poly.pdbx_strand_id
1 'polypeptide(L)'
;KIKQAAGLYFKRTQVRKMLPVVPDDIIKFVRAWDLAATPETEKGDPAYTAGVLMGKRSDGSYVVIDVINVRQSASDVRATIRHTAEADNARYGNVRVRLPQDPGQAGKDQAESFIRLLAGFSVTAVPVSGSKEARAEPTASQWQAGNFDIVVGDWNESYFSQLESFPASKFKDMVDATNDAFAELERRGEFGFSF
;
A
#
# COMPACT_ATOMS: atom_id res chain seq x y z
N LYS A 1 -16.67 21.50 -1.20
CA LYS A 1 -16.39 20.30 -0.39
C LYS A 1 -15.54 20.72 0.81
N ILE A 2 -16.04 20.48 2.01
CA ILE A 2 -15.28 20.73 3.25
C ILE A 2 -14.17 19.69 3.31
N LYS A 3 -12.90 20.13 3.27
CA LYS A 3 -11.76 19.25 3.52
C LYS A 3 -11.80 18.84 5.00
N GLN A 4 -11.77 17.55 5.25
CA GLN A 4 -11.63 17.06 6.62
C GLN A 4 -10.27 17.50 7.18
N ALA A 5 -10.27 17.94 8.43
CA ALA A 5 -9.04 18.32 9.13
C ALA A 5 -8.14 17.08 9.40
N ALA A 6 -6.85 17.33 9.68
CA ALA A 6 -5.93 16.28 10.10
C ALA A 6 -6.53 15.48 11.28
N GLY A 7 -6.32 14.18 11.29
CA GLY A 7 -6.83 13.26 12.32
C GLY A 7 -8.29 12.84 12.15
N LEU A 8 -8.98 13.30 11.11
CA LEU A 8 -10.38 12.89 10.87
C LEU A 8 -10.52 11.71 9.90
N TYR A 9 -9.50 11.40 9.11
CA TYR A 9 -9.51 10.24 8.22
C TYR A 9 -9.18 8.96 8.96
N PHE A 10 -8.08 8.96 9.71
CA PHE A 10 -7.55 7.79 10.39
C PHE A 10 -7.16 8.14 11.83
N LYS A 11 -7.65 7.37 12.78
CA LYS A 11 -7.23 7.43 14.19
C LYS A 11 -6.80 6.04 14.64
N ARG A 12 -5.66 5.93 15.33
CA ARG A 12 -5.22 4.64 15.89
C ARG A 12 -6.22 4.04 16.86
N THR A 13 -7.01 4.87 17.55
CA THR A 13 -8.07 4.43 18.46
C THR A 13 -9.24 3.74 17.77
N GLN A 14 -9.37 3.86 16.45
CA GLN A 14 -10.40 3.20 15.64
C GLN A 14 -9.98 1.81 15.15
N VAL A 15 -8.72 1.44 15.35
CA VAL A 15 -8.25 0.08 15.05
C VAL A 15 -8.98 -0.91 15.94
N ARG A 16 -9.53 -1.97 15.32
CA ARG A 16 -10.31 -2.98 16.05
C ARG A 16 -9.43 -3.76 17.01
N LYS A 17 -8.31 -4.30 16.51
CA LYS A 17 -7.34 -5.07 17.30
C LYS A 17 -5.91 -4.85 16.83
N MET A 18 -5.00 -4.81 17.79
CA MET A 18 -3.56 -4.99 17.55
C MET A 18 -3.26 -6.48 17.70
N LEU A 19 -2.80 -7.11 16.63
CA LEU A 19 -2.58 -8.56 16.57
C LEU A 19 -1.10 -8.89 16.76
N PRO A 20 -0.73 -9.78 17.70
CA PRO A 20 0.67 -10.15 17.91
C PRO A 20 1.26 -10.99 16.76
N VAL A 21 0.39 -11.64 15.99
CA VAL A 21 0.77 -12.49 14.85
C VAL A 21 -0.21 -12.28 13.68
N VAL A 22 0.23 -12.63 12.49
CA VAL A 22 -0.63 -12.61 11.30
C VAL A 22 -1.72 -13.67 11.47
N PRO A 23 -3.01 -13.30 11.31
CA PRO A 23 -4.10 -14.27 11.41
C PRO A 23 -4.05 -15.28 10.24
N ASP A 24 -4.60 -16.47 10.48
CA ASP A 24 -4.62 -17.57 9.52
C ASP A 24 -5.85 -17.59 8.60
N ASP A 25 -6.79 -16.68 8.82
CA ASP A 25 -8.07 -16.58 8.09
C ASP A 25 -8.05 -15.56 6.94
N ILE A 26 -6.88 -15.19 6.47
CA ILE A 26 -6.73 -14.23 5.35
C ILE A 26 -7.00 -14.95 4.04
N ILE A 27 -7.93 -14.40 3.25
CA ILE A 27 -8.36 -14.98 1.98
C ILE A 27 -7.74 -14.30 0.75
N LYS A 28 -7.23 -13.07 0.90
CA LYS A 28 -6.54 -12.33 -0.16
C LYS A 28 -5.42 -11.49 0.44
N PHE A 29 -4.27 -11.43 -0.27
CA PHE A 29 -3.12 -10.61 0.09
C PHE A 29 -2.77 -9.66 -1.03
N VAL A 30 -2.48 -8.41 -0.69
CA VAL A 30 -1.97 -7.39 -1.61
C VAL A 30 -0.78 -6.67 -0.98
N ARG A 31 0.31 -6.56 -1.73
CA ARG A 31 1.40 -5.62 -1.45
C ARG A 31 1.30 -4.47 -2.43
N ALA A 32 0.84 -3.31 -1.97
CA ALA A 32 0.76 -2.11 -2.78
C ALA A 32 1.96 -1.19 -2.52
N TRP A 33 2.49 -0.63 -3.58
CA TRP A 33 3.62 0.28 -3.52
C TRP A 33 3.22 1.69 -3.94
N ASP A 34 3.69 2.67 -3.19
CA ASP A 34 3.75 4.07 -3.60
C ASP A 34 5.22 4.41 -3.87
N LEU A 35 5.52 4.68 -5.13
CA LEU A 35 6.90 4.87 -5.59
C LEU A 35 7.30 6.33 -5.49
N ALA A 36 8.53 6.57 -5.04
CA ALA A 36 9.11 7.90 -5.05
C ALA A 36 9.12 8.49 -6.47
N ALA A 37 8.47 9.64 -6.64
CA ALA A 37 8.28 10.29 -7.93
C ALA A 37 9.50 11.07 -8.41
N THR A 38 10.72 10.80 -7.94
CA THR A 38 11.83 11.70 -8.28
C THR A 38 13.01 10.98 -8.89
N PRO A 39 13.50 11.45 -10.07
CA PRO A 39 14.91 11.39 -10.38
C PRO A 39 15.64 12.23 -9.34
N GLU A 40 16.78 11.73 -8.87
CA GLU A 40 17.73 12.50 -8.05
C GLU A 40 17.95 13.88 -8.67
N THR A 41 17.32 14.91 -8.10
CA THR A 41 17.77 16.27 -8.31
C THR A 41 18.85 16.53 -7.27
N GLU A 42 19.95 17.08 -7.69
CA GLU A 42 21.19 17.31 -6.91
C GLU A 42 21.01 18.13 -5.61
N LYS A 43 19.76 18.46 -5.22
CA LYS A 43 19.44 19.31 -4.08
C LYS A 43 18.15 18.88 -3.37
N GLY A 44 18.09 17.67 -2.84
CA GLY A 44 16.95 17.29 -1.99
C GLY A 44 17.06 15.86 -1.49
N ASP A 45 16.52 15.61 -0.31
CA ASP A 45 16.35 14.26 0.19
C ASP A 45 15.50 13.45 -0.79
N PRO A 46 15.90 12.20 -1.13
CA PRO A 46 15.07 11.35 -1.97
C PRO A 46 13.69 11.16 -1.32
N ALA A 47 12.65 11.10 -2.14
CA ALA A 47 11.30 10.81 -1.66
C ALA A 47 11.23 9.38 -1.13
N TYR A 48 10.28 9.15 -0.21
CA TYR A 48 10.03 7.80 0.30
C TYR A 48 9.35 6.92 -0.72
N THR A 49 9.69 5.65 -0.69
CA THR A 49 8.93 4.56 -1.32
C THR A 49 8.31 3.73 -0.20
N ALA A 50 7.00 3.56 -0.25
CA ALA A 50 6.26 2.78 0.73
C ALA A 50 5.64 1.54 0.11
N GLY A 51 5.71 0.41 0.82
CA GLY A 51 5.07 -0.85 0.45
C GLY A 51 4.21 -1.38 1.60
N VAL A 52 2.90 -1.41 1.43
CA VAL A 52 1.94 -1.88 2.44
C VAL A 52 1.41 -3.24 2.07
N LEU A 53 1.61 -4.22 2.96
CA LEU A 53 0.99 -5.55 2.85
C LEU A 53 -0.31 -5.56 3.64
N MET A 54 -1.41 -5.75 2.93
CA MET A 54 -2.75 -5.81 3.49
C MET A 54 -3.43 -7.13 3.13
N GLY A 55 -4.20 -7.67 4.07
CA GLY A 55 -5.01 -8.85 3.87
C GLY A 55 -6.49 -8.59 4.03
N LYS A 56 -7.33 -9.29 3.27
CA LYS A 56 -8.76 -9.39 3.53
C LYS A 56 -9.04 -10.67 4.28
N ARG A 57 -9.72 -10.56 5.41
CA ARG A 57 -10.07 -11.69 6.27
C ARG A 57 -11.37 -12.35 5.83
N SER A 58 -11.58 -13.59 6.25
CA SER A 58 -12.78 -14.37 5.91
C SER A 58 -14.09 -13.75 6.42
N ASP A 59 -14.04 -12.94 7.49
CA ASP A 59 -15.18 -12.20 8.02
C ASP A 59 -15.48 -10.89 7.23
N GLY A 60 -14.69 -10.59 6.20
CA GLY A 60 -14.81 -9.38 5.38
C GLY A 60 -14.04 -8.18 5.92
N SER A 61 -13.39 -8.27 7.08
CA SER A 61 -12.52 -7.22 7.63
C SER A 61 -11.13 -7.24 6.97
N TYR A 62 -10.31 -6.27 7.36
CA TYR A 62 -8.99 -6.04 6.79
C TYR A 62 -7.92 -6.11 7.87
N VAL A 63 -6.71 -6.45 7.48
CA VAL A 63 -5.54 -6.39 8.36
C VAL A 63 -4.35 -5.81 7.62
N VAL A 64 -3.69 -4.82 8.23
CA VAL A 64 -2.38 -4.35 7.78
C VAL A 64 -1.32 -5.22 8.42
N ILE A 65 -0.55 -5.93 7.60
CA ILE A 65 0.34 -7.00 8.03
C ILE A 65 1.76 -6.51 8.20
N ASP A 66 2.21 -5.69 7.25
CA ASP A 66 3.59 -5.17 7.20
C ASP A 66 3.65 -3.87 6.40
N VAL A 67 4.54 -2.98 6.80
CA VAL A 67 4.80 -1.72 6.10
C VAL A 67 6.29 -1.53 5.94
N ILE A 68 6.72 -1.34 4.70
CA ILE A 68 8.06 -0.91 4.31
C ILE A 68 7.98 0.57 3.96
N ASN A 69 8.87 1.38 4.47
CA ASN A 69 8.99 2.79 4.12
C ASN A 69 10.47 3.17 4.06
N VAL A 70 10.98 3.39 2.85
CA VAL A 70 12.41 3.53 2.60
C VAL A 70 12.73 4.74 1.71
N ARG A 71 13.91 5.30 1.92
CA ARG A 71 14.56 6.26 1.02
C ARG A 71 15.75 5.57 0.38
N GLN A 72 15.66 5.29 -0.90
CA GLN A 72 16.67 4.52 -1.62
C GLN A 72 16.85 5.06 -3.03
N SER A 73 17.96 4.73 -3.66
CA SER A 73 18.15 4.95 -5.10
C SER A 73 17.13 4.16 -5.92
N ALA A 74 16.89 4.56 -7.15
CA ALA A 74 15.97 3.86 -8.05
C ALA A 74 16.31 2.38 -8.22
N SER A 75 17.59 2.03 -8.32
CA SER A 75 18.04 0.64 -8.43
C SER A 75 17.79 -0.16 -7.16
N ASP A 76 18.00 0.45 -5.99
CA ASP A 76 17.76 -0.21 -4.70
C ASP A 76 16.28 -0.40 -4.44
N VAL A 77 15.43 0.55 -4.84
CA VAL A 77 13.97 0.39 -4.80
C VAL A 77 13.52 -0.81 -5.62
N ARG A 78 14.06 -0.97 -6.84
CA ARG A 78 13.74 -2.13 -7.70
C ARG A 78 14.13 -3.45 -7.03
N ALA A 79 15.33 -3.50 -6.44
CA ALA A 79 15.78 -4.68 -5.69
C ALA A 79 14.89 -4.95 -4.47
N THR A 80 14.53 -3.92 -3.72
CA THR A 80 13.63 -4.03 -2.55
C THR A 80 12.27 -4.59 -2.96
N ILE A 81 11.66 -4.09 -4.02
CA ILE A 81 10.36 -4.55 -4.50
C ILE A 81 10.44 -6.03 -4.92
N ARG A 82 11.48 -6.43 -5.64
CA ARG A 82 11.68 -7.82 -6.06
C ARG A 82 11.85 -8.75 -4.88
N HIS A 83 12.76 -8.43 -3.96
CA HIS A 83 13.01 -9.24 -2.76
C HIS A 83 11.78 -9.34 -1.86
N THR A 84 11.01 -8.25 -1.75
CA THR A 84 9.75 -8.25 -0.99
C THR A 84 8.72 -9.19 -1.62
N ALA A 85 8.58 -9.18 -2.95
CA ALA A 85 7.67 -10.09 -3.64
C ALA A 85 8.06 -11.56 -3.42
N GLU A 86 9.36 -11.86 -3.47
CA GLU A 86 9.88 -13.20 -3.18
C GLU A 86 9.57 -13.63 -1.74
N ALA A 87 9.84 -12.78 -0.77
CA ALA A 87 9.60 -13.05 0.64
C ALA A 87 8.10 -13.20 0.96
N ASP A 88 7.28 -12.30 0.43
CA ASP A 88 5.82 -12.33 0.61
C ASP A 88 5.22 -13.63 0.05
N ASN A 89 5.60 -14.02 -1.17
CA ASN A 89 5.11 -15.25 -1.79
C ASN A 89 5.61 -16.51 -1.08
N ALA A 90 6.86 -16.51 -0.62
CA ALA A 90 7.40 -17.63 0.15
C ALA A 90 6.63 -17.84 1.46
N ARG A 91 6.18 -16.75 2.09
CA ARG A 91 5.52 -16.79 3.39
C ARG A 91 4.01 -16.98 3.31
N TYR A 92 3.34 -16.35 2.35
CA TYR A 92 1.89 -16.28 2.28
C TYR A 92 1.28 -16.93 1.03
N GLY A 93 2.10 -17.39 0.11
CA GLY A 93 1.64 -17.97 -1.15
C GLY A 93 1.40 -16.89 -2.22
N ASN A 94 0.17 -16.74 -2.68
CA ASN A 94 -0.15 -15.78 -3.75
C ASN A 94 -0.43 -14.38 -3.18
N VAL A 95 0.57 -13.51 -3.24
CA VAL A 95 0.45 -12.10 -2.88
C VAL A 95 0.46 -11.26 -4.15
N ARG A 96 -0.62 -10.54 -4.42
CA ARG A 96 -0.68 -9.62 -5.56
C ARG A 96 0.15 -8.37 -5.28
N VAL A 97 1.02 -8.03 -6.22
CA VAL A 97 1.77 -6.77 -6.20
C VAL A 97 0.99 -5.73 -7.00
N ARG A 98 0.64 -4.61 -6.36
CA ARG A 98 0.03 -3.47 -7.02
C ARG A 98 1.02 -2.32 -7.11
N LEU A 99 1.17 -1.78 -8.32
CA LEU A 99 2.04 -0.65 -8.64
C LEU A 99 1.21 0.51 -9.21
N PRO A 100 1.59 1.77 -8.92
CA PRO A 100 0.99 2.90 -9.59
C PRO A 100 1.53 3.03 -11.01
N GLN A 101 0.70 3.53 -11.92
CA GLN A 101 1.10 3.97 -13.24
C GLN A 101 0.83 5.46 -13.35
N ASP A 102 1.89 6.25 -13.38
CA ASP A 102 1.78 7.69 -13.58
C ASP A 102 1.29 8.04 -14.99
N PRO A 103 0.65 9.20 -15.18
CA PRO A 103 0.22 9.64 -16.50
C PRO A 103 1.38 9.80 -17.47
N GLY A 104 1.11 9.56 -18.74
CA GLY A 104 2.06 9.74 -19.83
C GLY A 104 2.92 8.53 -20.16
N GLN A 105 3.78 8.69 -21.15
CA GLN A 105 4.59 7.58 -21.68
C GLN A 105 5.61 7.06 -20.67
N ALA A 106 6.27 7.96 -19.93
CA ALA A 106 7.25 7.58 -18.92
C ALA A 106 6.63 6.70 -17.81
N GLY A 107 5.40 6.99 -17.39
CA GLY A 107 4.66 6.17 -16.42
C GLY A 107 4.33 4.78 -16.96
N LYS A 108 3.95 4.68 -18.22
CA LYS A 108 3.73 3.38 -18.90
C LYS A 108 5.00 2.57 -18.99
N ASP A 109 6.09 3.18 -19.42
CA ASP A 109 7.40 2.51 -19.56
C ASP A 109 7.91 2.01 -18.19
N GLN A 110 7.73 2.80 -17.12
CA GLN A 110 8.08 2.39 -15.78
C GLN A 110 7.23 1.19 -15.33
N ALA A 111 5.91 1.23 -15.52
CA ALA A 111 5.01 0.13 -15.18
C ALA A 111 5.40 -1.16 -15.91
N GLU A 112 5.64 -1.10 -17.22
CA GLU A 112 6.09 -2.25 -18.01
C GLU A 112 7.43 -2.79 -17.54
N SER A 113 8.37 -1.91 -17.18
CA SER A 113 9.67 -2.30 -16.64
C SER A 113 9.53 -3.06 -15.32
N PHE A 114 8.65 -2.63 -14.41
CA PHE A 114 8.39 -3.35 -13.18
C PHE A 114 7.67 -4.69 -13.41
N ILE A 115 6.72 -4.75 -14.34
CA ILE A 115 6.06 -6.01 -14.72
C ILE A 115 7.07 -7.03 -15.22
N ARG A 116 8.04 -6.61 -16.03
CA ARG A 116 9.14 -7.47 -16.47
C ARG A 116 10.05 -7.91 -15.33
N LEU A 117 10.39 -7.00 -14.42
CA LEU A 117 11.20 -7.30 -13.23
C LEU A 117 10.53 -8.35 -12.35
N LEU A 118 9.22 -8.30 -12.24
CA LEU A 118 8.40 -9.16 -11.40
C LEU A 118 7.76 -10.33 -12.18
N ALA A 119 8.38 -10.76 -13.27
CA ALA A 119 7.94 -11.93 -14.01
C ALA A 119 7.86 -13.15 -13.07
N GLY A 120 6.75 -13.88 -13.14
CA GLY A 120 6.44 -15.01 -12.25
C GLY A 120 5.62 -14.65 -11.01
N PHE A 121 5.40 -13.36 -10.75
CA PHE A 121 4.52 -12.88 -9.68
C PHE A 121 3.21 -12.35 -10.25
N SER A 122 2.17 -12.30 -9.41
CA SER A 122 0.91 -11.63 -9.75
C SER A 122 1.09 -10.12 -9.59
N VAL A 123 1.05 -9.38 -10.69
CA VAL A 123 1.33 -7.93 -10.72
C VAL A 123 0.22 -7.18 -11.42
N THR A 124 -0.20 -6.07 -10.84
CA THR A 124 -1.15 -5.14 -11.44
C THR A 124 -0.57 -3.72 -11.39
N ALA A 125 -0.49 -3.04 -12.53
CA ALA A 125 -0.20 -1.61 -12.60
C ALA A 125 -1.50 -0.86 -12.86
N VAL A 126 -1.80 0.13 -12.02
CA VAL A 126 -3.08 0.86 -12.07
C VAL A 126 -2.82 2.34 -12.28
N PRO A 127 -3.44 2.96 -13.32
CA PRO A 127 -3.33 4.39 -13.54
C PRO A 127 -3.76 5.19 -12.31
N VAL A 128 -2.96 6.19 -11.95
CA VAL A 128 -3.27 7.10 -10.85
C VAL A 128 -4.32 8.10 -11.32
N SER A 129 -5.39 8.27 -10.56
CA SER A 129 -6.47 9.20 -10.86
C SER A 129 -7.10 9.79 -9.60
N GLY A 130 -7.65 11.01 -9.72
CA GLY A 130 -8.32 11.69 -8.63
C GLY A 130 -7.38 12.30 -7.59
N SER A 131 -7.96 12.99 -6.62
CA SER A 131 -7.19 13.57 -5.50
C SER A 131 -6.81 12.51 -4.47
N LYS A 132 -5.76 12.78 -3.70
CA LYS A 132 -5.34 11.91 -2.60
C LYS A 132 -6.45 11.75 -1.55
N GLU A 133 -7.16 12.83 -1.25
CA GLU A 133 -8.28 12.84 -0.32
C GLU A 133 -9.45 11.96 -0.82
N ALA A 134 -9.82 12.08 -2.10
CA ALA A 134 -10.88 11.24 -2.69
C ALA A 134 -10.52 9.76 -2.68
N ARG A 135 -9.26 9.42 -2.93
CA ARG A 135 -8.76 8.04 -2.88
C ARG A 135 -8.73 7.46 -1.46
N ALA A 136 -8.57 8.32 -0.45
CA ALA A 136 -8.57 7.91 0.96
C ALA A 136 -9.97 7.63 1.52
N GLU A 137 -11.01 8.21 0.96
CA GLU A 137 -12.40 8.12 1.48
C GLU A 137 -12.86 6.67 1.71
N PRO A 138 -12.75 5.72 0.76
CA PRO A 138 -13.22 4.36 0.97
C PRO A 138 -12.48 3.64 2.10
N THR A 139 -11.16 3.79 2.17
CA THR A 139 -10.33 3.19 3.23
C THR A 139 -10.68 3.79 4.59
N ALA A 140 -10.76 5.12 4.66
CA ALA A 140 -11.09 5.85 5.89
C ALA A 140 -12.46 5.46 6.43
N SER A 141 -13.45 5.26 5.55
CA SER A 141 -14.78 4.80 5.94
C SER A 141 -14.73 3.44 6.66
N GLN A 142 -14.00 2.49 6.14
CA GLN A 142 -13.83 1.16 6.77
C GLN A 142 -12.98 1.23 8.05
N TRP A 143 -11.97 2.08 8.06
CA TRP A 143 -11.15 2.31 9.25
C TRP A 143 -11.98 2.89 10.40
N GLN A 144 -12.77 3.92 10.14
CA GLN A 144 -13.64 4.57 11.10
C GLN A 144 -14.76 3.63 11.61
N ALA A 145 -15.20 2.69 10.77
CA ALA A 145 -16.19 1.68 11.15
C ALA A 145 -15.60 0.54 12.03
N GLY A 146 -14.29 0.57 12.30
CA GLY A 146 -13.64 -0.46 13.12
C GLY A 146 -13.39 -1.79 12.38
N ASN A 147 -13.21 -1.75 11.06
CA ASN A 147 -13.02 -2.93 10.23
C ASN A 147 -11.55 -3.23 9.89
N PHE A 148 -10.60 -2.58 10.57
CA PHE A 148 -9.18 -2.80 10.41
C PHE A 148 -8.54 -3.36 11.67
N ASP A 149 -7.73 -4.41 11.50
CA ASP A 149 -6.76 -4.92 12.46
C ASP A 149 -5.35 -4.56 12.01
N ILE A 150 -4.43 -4.44 12.94
CA ILE A 150 -3.02 -4.12 12.67
C ILE A 150 -2.15 -5.17 13.33
N VAL A 151 -1.20 -5.73 12.58
CA VAL A 151 -0.18 -6.62 13.15
C VAL A 151 0.88 -5.77 13.84
N VAL A 152 1.25 -6.18 15.06
CA VAL A 152 2.30 -5.51 15.85
C VAL A 152 3.65 -5.63 15.15
N GLY A 153 4.33 -4.51 14.99
CA GLY A 153 5.66 -4.44 14.38
C GLY A 153 6.33 -3.08 14.62
N ASP A 154 7.62 -3.01 14.33
CA ASP A 154 8.43 -1.81 14.54
C ASP A 154 7.97 -0.61 13.70
N TRP A 155 7.25 -0.87 12.62
CA TRP A 155 6.69 0.13 11.71
C TRP A 155 5.43 0.84 12.27
N ASN A 156 4.83 0.34 13.34
CA ASN A 156 3.51 0.79 13.79
C ASN A 156 3.46 2.27 14.14
N GLU A 157 4.43 2.80 14.90
CA GLU A 157 4.39 4.19 15.36
C GLU A 157 4.52 5.19 14.21
N SER A 158 5.47 5.00 13.32
CA SER A 158 5.64 5.87 12.15
C SER A 158 4.45 5.79 11.18
N TYR A 159 3.87 4.61 11.02
CA TYR A 159 2.67 4.37 10.23
C TYR A 159 1.47 5.13 10.79
N PHE A 160 1.15 4.94 12.06
CA PHE A 160 0.04 5.66 12.70
C PHE A 160 0.24 7.17 12.68
N SER A 161 1.45 7.65 12.94
CA SER A 161 1.75 9.08 12.93
C SER A 161 1.48 9.70 11.56
N GLN A 162 1.86 9.04 10.47
CA GLN A 162 1.58 9.54 9.14
C GLN A 162 0.09 9.51 8.80
N LEU A 163 -0.61 8.40 9.12
CA LEU A 163 -2.04 8.29 8.86
C LEU A 163 -2.85 9.33 9.64
N GLU A 164 -2.54 9.54 10.91
CA GLU A 164 -3.24 10.51 11.76
C GLU A 164 -3.01 11.96 11.33
N SER A 165 -1.86 12.26 10.73
CA SER A 165 -1.52 13.59 10.21
C SER A 165 -2.13 13.88 8.82
N PHE A 166 -2.62 12.87 8.11
CA PHE A 166 -3.23 13.04 6.80
C PHE A 166 -4.51 13.91 6.89
N PRO A 167 -4.76 14.86 5.98
CA PRO A 167 -4.04 15.17 4.74
C PRO A 167 -2.97 16.27 4.89
N ALA A 168 -2.71 16.78 6.08
CA ALA A 168 -1.78 17.88 6.33
C ALA A 168 -0.31 17.44 6.42
N SER A 169 -0.04 16.14 6.53
CA SER A 169 1.32 15.60 6.63
C SER A 169 2.20 15.97 5.43
N LYS A 170 3.49 16.20 5.71
CA LYS A 170 4.51 16.41 4.67
C LYS A 170 4.63 15.18 3.75
N PHE A 171 4.63 13.99 4.33
CA PHE A 171 4.71 12.72 3.62
C PHE A 171 3.37 11.99 3.66
N LYS A 172 3.00 11.37 2.55
CA LYS A 172 1.72 10.68 2.36
C LYS A 172 1.89 9.30 1.72
N ASP A 173 3.12 8.85 1.59
CA ASP A 173 3.50 7.62 0.88
C ASP A 173 2.90 6.36 1.52
N MET A 174 2.92 6.23 2.84
CA MET A 174 2.27 5.11 3.53
C MET A 174 0.75 5.18 3.46
N VAL A 175 0.16 6.39 3.48
CA VAL A 175 -1.28 6.57 3.28
C VAL A 175 -1.68 6.18 1.86
N ASP A 176 -0.97 6.65 0.86
CA ASP A 176 -1.25 6.34 -0.54
C ASP A 176 -1.13 4.82 -0.81
N ALA A 177 -0.09 4.18 -0.31
CA ALA A 177 0.08 2.73 -0.43
C ALA A 177 -1.03 1.95 0.32
N THR A 178 -1.48 2.42 1.47
CA THR A 178 -2.61 1.84 2.20
C THR A 178 -3.90 1.90 1.38
N ASN A 179 -4.20 3.06 0.80
CA ASN A 179 -5.39 3.26 -0.03
C ASN A 179 -5.35 2.39 -1.28
N ASP A 180 -4.19 2.24 -1.90
CA ASP A 180 -4.01 1.39 -3.07
C ASP A 180 -4.15 -0.10 -2.74
N ALA A 181 -3.63 -0.54 -1.60
CA ALA A 181 -3.82 -1.91 -1.13
C ALA A 181 -5.29 -2.22 -0.89
N PHE A 182 -6.00 -1.34 -0.21
CA PHE A 182 -7.43 -1.47 0.02
C PHE A 182 -8.22 -1.52 -1.29
N ALA A 183 -7.94 -0.60 -2.22
CA ALA A 183 -8.61 -0.55 -3.51
C ALA A 183 -8.41 -1.84 -4.31
N GLU A 184 -7.21 -2.42 -4.27
CA GLU A 184 -6.93 -3.68 -4.97
C GLU A 184 -7.64 -4.87 -4.32
N LEU A 185 -7.75 -4.93 -3.00
CA LEU A 185 -8.52 -5.96 -2.30
C LEU A 185 -10.01 -5.91 -2.66
N GLU A 186 -10.55 -4.72 -2.90
CA GLU A 186 -11.96 -4.50 -3.23
C GLU A 186 -12.26 -4.52 -4.73
N ARG A 187 -11.24 -4.63 -5.58
CA ARG A 187 -11.40 -4.65 -7.04
C ARG A 187 -12.22 -5.87 -7.47
N ARG A 188 -13.37 -5.63 -8.11
CA ARG A 188 -14.23 -6.68 -8.66
C ARG A 188 -13.68 -7.17 -9.99
N GLY A 189 -13.59 -8.51 -10.13
CA GLY A 189 -13.22 -9.19 -11.38
C GLY A 189 -11.72 -9.34 -11.56
N GLU A 190 -11.28 -10.56 -11.87
CA GLU A 190 -9.93 -11.04 -12.15
C GLU A 190 -9.11 -11.57 -10.96
N PHE A 191 -9.75 -12.19 -9.98
CA PHE A 191 -9.10 -13.34 -9.35
C PHE A 191 -9.53 -14.56 -10.16
N GLY A 192 -8.93 -14.71 -11.36
CA GLY A 192 -9.18 -15.85 -12.22
C GLY A 192 -8.78 -17.12 -11.50
N PHE A 193 -9.76 -17.97 -11.20
CA PHE A 193 -9.50 -19.38 -11.02
C PHE A 193 -9.15 -19.91 -12.42
N SER A 194 -7.85 -20.10 -12.68
CA SER A 194 -7.43 -21.00 -13.75
C SER A 194 -7.71 -22.41 -13.25
N PHE A 195 -8.69 -23.05 -13.83
CA PHE A 195 -8.88 -24.49 -13.74
C PHE A 195 -7.82 -25.19 -14.57
#